data_5d40701330b1914812e19d2e504daef5
#
_entry.id   5d40701330b1914812e19d2e504daef5
#
_cell.length_a   1.000
_cell.length_b   1.000
_cell.length_c   1.000
_cell.angle_alpha   90.00
_cell.angle_beta   90.00
_cell.angle_gamma   90.00
#
_symmetry.space_group_name_H-M   'P 1'
#
loop_
_entity.id
_entity.type
_entity.pdbx_description
1 polymer ?
#
loop_
_entity_poly.entity_id
_entity_poly.type
_entity_poly.pdbx_seq_one_letter_code
_entity_poly.pdbx_strand_id
1 'polypeptide(L)'
;MSFCSSKPKFSAKFQFSTDASAADPRIDALRAKIYCVENQRFSAEYHEPSKRSIGNALLVELNDGTVLDEVEIEYPVGHKRRRAEGTPLLINKFKRHISHHFDSAHQKK
;
A
#
# COMPACT_ATOMS: atom_id res chain seq x y z
N MET A 1 -9.17 16.45 -2.53
CA MET A 1 -8.01 15.55 -2.47
C MET A 1 -8.21 14.44 -3.48
N SER A 2 -7.43 14.47 -4.55
CA SER A 2 -7.62 13.60 -5.70
C SER A 2 -6.88 12.26 -5.62
N PHE A 3 -6.35 11.91 -4.43
CA PHE A 3 -5.50 10.72 -4.28
C PHE A 3 -6.21 9.43 -4.68
N CYS A 4 -7.47 9.25 -4.30
CA CYS A 4 -8.26 8.08 -4.69
C CYS A 4 -9.09 8.29 -5.96
N SER A 5 -9.31 9.52 -6.40
CA SER A 5 -10.01 9.82 -7.65
C SER A 5 -9.09 9.82 -8.86
N SER A 6 -7.82 10.11 -8.68
CA SER A 6 -6.82 9.85 -9.71
C SER A 6 -6.49 8.37 -9.66
N LYS A 7 -7.05 7.61 -10.58
CA LYS A 7 -6.67 6.22 -10.85
C LYS A 7 -5.17 6.00 -10.71
N PRO A 8 -4.72 4.82 -10.42
CA PRO A 8 -3.47 4.44 -9.75
C PRO A 8 -2.16 4.85 -10.44
N LYS A 9 -2.15 5.99 -11.09
CA LYS A 9 -0.88 6.60 -11.55
C LYS A 9 0.09 6.86 -10.39
N PHE A 10 -0.42 6.90 -9.17
CA PHE A 10 0.37 7.14 -7.98
C PHE A 10 0.99 5.89 -7.35
N SER A 11 0.34 4.74 -7.46
CA SER A 11 0.75 3.56 -6.70
C SER A 11 2.12 3.00 -7.12
N ALA A 12 2.45 3.10 -8.40
CA ALA A 12 3.71 2.52 -8.88
C ALA A 12 4.96 3.34 -8.49
N LYS A 13 4.84 4.65 -8.34
CA LYS A 13 5.98 5.51 -8.00
C LYS A 13 6.30 5.56 -6.51
N PHE A 14 5.29 5.36 -5.66
CA PHE A 14 5.46 5.47 -4.20
C PHE A 14 5.68 4.14 -3.49
N GLN A 15 5.72 3.02 -4.22
CA GLN A 15 6.14 1.72 -3.67
C GLN A 15 7.63 1.66 -3.31
N PHE A 16 8.39 2.70 -3.65
CA PHE A 16 9.82 2.80 -3.39
C PHE A 16 10.10 4.01 -2.51
N SER A 17 10.64 3.75 -1.34
CA SER A 17 11.27 4.77 -0.53
C SER A 17 12.59 5.16 -1.20
N THR A 18 12.54 6.11 -2.12
CA THR A 18 13.74 6.77 -2.64
C THR A 18 13.91 8.10 -1.92
N ASP A 19 15.13 8.59 -1.82
CA ASP A 19 15.41 9.90 -1.23
C ASP A 19 14.62 11.00 -1.93
N ALA A 20 14.48 10.93 -3.25
CA ALA A 20 13.68 11.87 -4.03
C ALA A 20 12.19 11.82 -3.67
N SER A 21 11.64 10.63 -3.41
CA SER A 21 10.25 10.49 -2.96
C SER A 21 10.06 11.00 -1.54
N ALA A 22 11.02 10.76 -0.66
CA ALA A 22 10.98 11.24 0.72
C ALA A 22 11.08 12.78 0.82
N ALA A 23 11.78 13.41 -0.12
CA ALA A 23 11.94 14.86 -0.18
C ALA A 23 10.78 15.57 -0.90
N ASP A 24 9.81 14.86 -1.46
CA ASP A 24 8.68 15.49 -2.16
C ASP A 24 7.71 16.16 -1.17
N PRO A 25 7.55 17.51 -1.20
CA PRO A 25 6.70 18.22 -0.25
C PRO A 25 5.21 17.84 -0.36
N ARG A 26 4.78 17.24 -1.48
CA ARG A 26 3.39 16.75 -1.64
C ARG A 26 3.09 15.59 -0.72
N ILE A 27 4.11 14.78 -0.38
CA ILE A 27 3.97 13.67 0.56
C ILE A 27 3.68 14.19 1.96
N ASP A 28 4.41 15.21 2.40
CA ASP A 28 4.19 15.81 3.72
C ASP A 28 2.83 16.51 3.81
N ALA A 29 2.45 17.23 2.75
CA ALA A 29 1.13 17.85 2.66
C ALA A 29 -0.02 16.84 2.71
N LEU A 30 0.15 15.68 2.05
CA LEU A 30 -0.82 14.59 2.11
C LEU A 30 -0.84 13.92 3.48
N ARG A 31 0.33 13.64 4.04
CA ARG A 31 0.48 13.02 5.37
C ARG A 31 -0.23 13.83 6.46
N ALA A 32 -0.14 15.16 6.41
CA ALA A 32 -0.80 16.05 7.35
C ALA A 32 -2.34 15.94 7.33
N LYS A 33 -2.90 15.40 6.26
CA LYS A 33 -4.35 15.22 6.09
C LYS A 33 -4.83 13.79 6.43
N ILE A 34 -3.91 12.90 6.72
CA ILE A 34 -4.21 11.49 7.04
C ILE A 34 -4.17 11.31 8.54
N TYR A 35 -5.19 10.69 9.09
CA TYR A 35 -5.20 10.24 10.47
C TYR A 35 -5.66 8.80 10.53
N CYS A 36 -5.24 8.08 11.57
CA CYS A 36 -5.60 6.69 11.79
C CYS A 36 -6.48 6.58 13.02
N VAL A 37 -7.51 5.76 12.90
CA VAL A 37 -8.42 5.42 14.00
C VAL A 37 -8.41 3.91 14.17
N GLU A 38 -8.32 3.45 15.41
CA GLU A 38 -8.43 2.03 15.70
C GLU A 38 -9.86 1.54 15.42
N ASN A 39 -9.95 0.42 14.71
CA ASN A 39 -11.17 -0.36 14.60
C ASN A 39 -11.03 -1.60 15.49
N GLN A 40 -11.79 -1.64 16.58
CA GLN A 40 -11.72 -2.73 17.56
C GLN A 40 -12.01 -4.11 16.96
N ARG A 41 -12.85 -4.18 15.92
CA ARG A 41 -13.09 -5.43 15.20
C ARG A 41 -11.80 -5.94 14.54
N PHE A 42 -11.05 -5.07 13.89
CA PHE A 42 -9.77 -5.45 13.27
C PHE A 42 -8.74 -5.91 14.30
N SER A 43 -8.67 -5.22 15.43
CA SER A 43 -7.78 -5.61 16.54
C SER A 43 -8.13 -7.00 17.09
N ALA A 44 -9.42 -7.26 17.31
CA ALA A 44 -9.88 -8.58 17.79
C ALA A 44 -9.60 -9.70 16.77
N GLU A 45 -9.88 -9.47 15.49
CA GLU A 45 -9.69 -10.45 14.42
C GLU A 45 -8.21 -10.74 14.14
N TYR A 46 -7.31 -9.80 14.42
CA TYR A 46 -5.87 -10.02 14.37
C TYR A 46 -5.43 -11.10 15.36
N HIS A 47 -6.02 -11.11 16.55
CA HIS A 47 -5.70 -12.08 17.60
C HIS A 47 -6.47 -13.40 17.44
N GLU A 48 -7.54 -13.42 16.67
CA GLU A 48 -8.35 -14.63 16.43
C GLU A 48 -7.56 -15.69 15.64
N PRO A 49 -7.28 -16.88 16.24
CA PRO A 49 -6.43 -17.87 15.60
C PRO A 49 -6.95 -18.38 14.25
N SER A 50 -8.27 -18.41 14.08
CA SER A 50 -8.91 -18.87 12.85
C SER A 50 -8.81 -17.84 11.72
N LYS A 51 -8.73 -16.58 12.04
CA LYS A 51 -8.67 -15.48 11.08
C LYS A 51 -7.25 -14.99 10.86
N ARG A 52 -6.58 -14.53 11.91
CA ARG A 52 -5.27 -13.87 11.81
C ARG A 52 -5.27 -12.81 10.72
N SER A 53 -6.37 -12.05 10.64
CA SER A 53 -6.52 -11.00 9.64
C SER A 53 -5.67 -9.79 9.99
N ILE A 54 -5.30 -9.03 8.98
CA ILE A 54 -4.62 -7.73 9.12
C ILE A 54 -5.53 -6.71 8.43
N GLY A 55 -6.71 -6.52 9.01
CA GLY A 55 -7.76 -5.66 8.44
C GLY A 55 -7.32 -4.20 8.41
N ASN A 56 -7.59 -3.56 7.30
CA ASN A 56 -7.46 -2.13 7.12
C ASN A 56 -8.63 -1.60 6.31
N ALA A 57 -9.07 -0.40 6.63
CA ALA A 57 -10.07 0.31 5.86
C ALA A 57 -9.55 1.70 5.50
N LEU A 58 -9.92 2.18 4.35
CA LEU A 58 -9.58 3.52 3.87
C LEU A 58 -10.85 4.25 3.48
N LEU A 59 -11.08 5.38 4.11
CA LEU A 59 -12.13 6.34 3.75
C LEU A 59 -11.47 7.62 3.26
N VAL A 60 -11.95 8.15 2.16
CA VAL A 60 -11.40 9.38 1.56
C VAL A 60 -12.50 10.40 1.40
N GLU A 61 -12.25 11.59 1.94
CA GLU A 61 -13.08 12.77 1.73
C GLU A 61 -12.34 13.73 0.78
N LEU A 62 -13.04 14.18 -0.24
CA LEU A 62 -12.50 15.13 -1.21
C LEU A 62 -12.69 16.57 -0.73
N ASN A 63 -11.95 17.51 -1.34
CA ASN A 63 -12.01 18.92 -0.95
C ASN A 63 -13.39 19.58 -1.21
N ASP A 64 -14.19 19.00 -2.07
CA ASP A 64 -15.57 19.44 -2.34
C ASP A 64 -16.61 18.89 -1.36
N GLY A 65 -16.16 18.12 -0.36
CA GLY A 65 -17.02 17.47 0.63
C GLY A 65 -17.56 16.10 0.19
N THR A 66 -17.21 15.62 -1.00
CA THR A 66 -17.59 14.28 -1.46
C THR A 66 -16.82 13.22 -0.68
N VAL A 67 -17.54 12.25 -0.10
CA VAL A 67 -16.95 11.09 0.58
C VAL A 67 -17.02 9.90 -0.37
N LEU A 68 -15.86 9.29 -0.62
CA LEU A 68 -15.78 8.08 -1.44
C LEU A 68 -16.18 6.86 -0.63
N ASP A 69 -16.59 5.79 -1.33
CA ASP A 69 -16.90 4.53 -0.67
C ASP A 69 -15.70 4.02 0.12
N GLU A 70 -15.97 3.54 1.34
CA GLU A 70 -14.94 2.94 2.16
C GLU A 70 -14.41 1.66 1.52
N VAL A 71 -13.09 1.54 1.42
CA VAL A 71 -12.42 0.33 0.93
C VAL A 71 -11.85 -0.42 2.12
N GLU A 72 -12.38 -1.61 2.38
CA GLU A 72 -11.88 -2.50 3.42
C GLU A 72 -11.11 -3.66 2.80
N ILE A 73 -9.95 -3.97 3.36
CA ILE A 73 -9.12 -5.12 3.00
C ILE A 73 -8.82 -5.93 4.26
N GLU A 74 -9.37 -7.12 4.33
CA GLU A 74 -9.16 -8.03 5.47
C GLU A 74 -7.77 -8.69 5.43
N TYR A 75 -7.34 -9.14 4.25
CA TYR A 75 -6.04 -9.77 4.05
C TYR A 75 -5.23 -9.01 3.01
N PRO A 76 -4.14 -8.35 3.39
CA PRO A 76 -3.26 -7.69 2.41
C PRO A 76 -2.60 -8.72 1.49
N VAL A 77 -2.15 -8.26 0.33
CA VAL A 77 -1.53 -9.12 -0.70
C VAL A 77 -0.34 -9.93 -0.16
N GLY A 78 0.38 -9.43 0.84
CA GLY A 78 1.47 -10.16 1.49
C GLY A 78 1.03 -11.27 2.45
N HIS A 79 -0.25 -11.36 2.77
CA HIS A 79 -0.76 -12.35 3.70
C HIS A 79 -0.71 -13.77 3.11
N LYS A 80 -0.48 -14.78 3.99
CA LYS A 80 -0.38 -16.19 3.57
C LYS A 80 -1.56 -16.70 2.74
N ARG A 81 -2.77 -16.18 2.98
CA ARG A 81 -3.99 -16.55 2.24
C ARG A 81 -4.02 -16.02 0.81
N ARG A 82 -3.16 -15.03 0.49
CA ARG A 82 -3.07 -14.41 -0.84
C ARG A 82 -1.74 -14.66 -1.54
N ARG A 83 -1.04 -15.75 -1.20
CA ARG A 83 0.27 -16.07 -1.79
C ARG A 83 0.25 -16.18 -3.31
N ALA A 84 -0.81 -16.74 -3.87
CA ALA A 84 -0.94 -16.88 -5.32
C ALA A 84 -0.88 -15.52 -6.04
N GLU A 85 -1.49 -14.49 -5.45
CA GLU A 85 -1.43 -13.12 -5.95
C GLU A 85 -0.11 -12.42 -5.56
N GLY A 86 0.32 -12.62 -4.32
CA GLY A 86 1.45 -11.90 -3.72
C GLY A 86 2.81 -12.32 -4.27
N THR A 87 3.01 -13.60 -4.54
CA THR A 87 4.31 -14.12 -4.98
C THR A 87 4.79 -13.49 -6.29
N PRO A 88 4.00 -13.41 -7.37
CA PRO A 88 4.43 -12.72 -8.59
C PRO A 88 4.76 -11.25 -8.37
N LEU A 89 3.97 -10.56 -7.54
CA LEU A 89 4.20 -9.15 -7.22
C LEU A 89 5.49 -8.96 -6.43
N LEU A 90 5.79 -9.85 -5.50
CA LEU A 90 7.02 -9.84 -4.73
C LEU A 90 8.25 -10.07 -5.63
N ILE A 91 8.17 -11.02 -6.55
CA ILE A 91 9.22 -11.27 -7.55
C ILE A 91 9.45 -10.03 -8.41
N ASN A 92 8.39 -9.40 -8.89
CA ASN A 92 8.49 -8.18 -9.69
C ASN A 92 9.10 -7.02 -8.89
N LYS A 93 8.72 -6.88 -7.62
CA LYS A 93 9.32 -5.91 -6.71
C LYS A 93 10.81 -6.17 -6.53
N PHE A 94 11.21 -7.41 -6.28
CA PHE A 94 12.61 -7.80 -6.18
C PHE A 94 13.40 -7.46 -7.44
N LYS A 95 12.92 -7.88 -8.63
CA LYS A 95 13.57 -7.57 -9.90
C LYS A 95 13.78 -6.08 -10.11
N ARG A 96 12.79 -5.27 -9.75
CA ARG A 96 12.87 -3.83 -9.86
C ARG A 96 13.92 -3.23 -8.92
N HIS A 97 14.00 -3.72 -7.68
CA HIS A 97 15.01 -3.24 -6.73
C HIS A 97 16.43 -3.60 -7.15
N ILE A 98 16.66 -4.83 -7.57
CA ILE A 98 18.00 -5.25 -7.99
C ILE A 98 18.47 -4.56 -9.29
N SER A 99 17.54 -4.09 -10.14
CA SER A 99 17.89 -3.36 -11.36
C SER A 99 18.64 -2.04 -11.09
N HIS A 100 18.54 -1.51 -9.88
CA HIS A 100 19.28 -0.31 -9.47
C HIS A 100 20.75 -0.60 -9.11
N HIS A 101 21.09 -1.86 -8.82
CA HIS A 101 22.40 -2.25 -8.31
C HIS A 101 23.12 -3.24 -9.23
N PHE A 102 22.38 -3.97 -10.06
CA PHE A 102 22.92 -5.02 -10.92
C PHE A 102 22.42 -4.85 -12.34
N ASP A 103 23.32 -5.10 -13.28
CA ASP A 103 22.95 -5.14 -14.69
C ASP A 103 22.07 -6.36 -15.02
N SER A 104 21.50 -6.37 -16.21
CA SER A 104 20.57 -7.43 -16.63
C SER A 104 21.20 -8.82 -16.70
N ALA A 105 22.53 -8.93 -16.85
CA ALA A 105 23.24 -10.21 -16.85
C ALA A 105 23.29 -10.83 -15.45
N HIS A 106 23.46 -10.01 -14.41
CA HIS A 106 23.48 -10.46 -13.01
C HIS A 106 22.09 -10.75 -12.45
N GLN A 107 21.06 -10.14 -12.99
CA GLN A 107 19.67 -10.32 -12.52
C GLN A 107 19.09 -11.70 -12.87
N LYS A 108 19.67 -12.43 -13.81
CA LYS A 108 19.20 -13.76 -14.28
C LYS A 108 19.80 -14.94 -13.51
N LYS A 109 20.76 -14.69 -12.66
CA LYS A 109 21.38 -15.68 -11.78
C LYS A 109 20.68 -15.72 -10.42
#